data_1b0493d238b81dce64a2524541da161b
#
_entry.id   1b0493d238b81dce64a2524541da161b
#
_cell.length_a   1.000
_cell.length_b   1.000
_cell.length_c   1.000
_cell.angle_alpha   90.00
_cell.angle_beta   90.00
_cell.angle_gamma   90.00
#
_symmetry.space_group_name_H-M   'P 1'
#
loop_
_entity.id
_entity.type
_entity.pdbx_description
1 polymer ?
#
loop_
_entity_poly.entity_id
_entity_poly.type
_entity_poly.pdbx_seq_one_letter_code
_entity_poly.pdbx_strand_id
1 'polypeptide(L)'
;MRALDTNVLVRFVTNDDAGKAAIVERLFAECHRSHEHLFISTPVMCELVWVLKNGLRQTRADIVKIIDGLIEDDLFQIEHETLVFRALDRYRGGSADFADDLIGHLASHAGCRDTLTFDKALKGSPGFTIL
;
A
#
# COMPACT_ATOMS: atom_id res chain seq x y z
N MET A 1 -18.84 0.19 7.43
CA MET A 1 -17.51 0.27 6.77
C MET A 1 -17.68 0.60 5.30
N ARG A 2 -16.86 1.47 4.76
CA ARG A 2 -16.87 1.88 3.35
C ARG A 2 -15.51 1.61 2.73
N ALA A 3 -15.46 1.20 1.48
CA ALA A 3 -14.20 0.99 0.78
C ALA A 3 -13.73 2.27 0.06
N LEU A 4 -12.43 2.45 -0.03
CA LEU A 4 -11.81 3.53 -0.77
C LEU A 4 -11.25 3.03 -2.10
N ASP A 5 -11.43 3.84 -3.15
CA ASP A 5 -10.69 3.70 -4.39
C ASP A 5 -9.36 4.46 -4.31
N THR A 6 -8.40 4.07 -5.11
CA THR A 6 -7.05 4.65 -5.14
C THR A 6 -7.06 6.16 -5.31
N ASN A 7 -7.90 6.69 -6.18
CA ASN A 7 -7.96 8.13 -6.44
C ASN A 7 -8.37 8.96 -5.21
N VAL A 8 -9.17 8.40 -4.31
CA VAL A 8 -9.53 9.07 -3.05
C VAL A 8 -8.31 9.16 -2.12
N LEU A 9 -7.56 8.07 -1.97
CA LEU A 9 -6.33 8.05 -1.19
C LEU A 9 -5.26 8.99 -1.76
N VAL A 10 -5.10 9.00 -3.07
CA VAL A 10 -4.15 9.90 -3.74
C VAL A 10 -4.49 11.36 -3.44
N ARG A 11 -5.77 11.74 -3.47
CA ARG A 11 -6.21 13.10 -3.11
C ARG A 11 -5.94 13.45 -1.66
N PHE A 12 -6.12 12.49 -0.77
CA PHE A 12 -5.82 12.66 0.66
C PHE A 12 -4.32 12.89 0.91
N VAL A 13 -3.48 12.12 0.23
CA VAL A 13 -2.03 12.14 0.42
C VAL A 13 -1.38 13.35 -0.24
N THR A 14 -1.84 13.75 -1.44
CA THR A 14 -1.15 14.76 -2.27
C THR A 14 -1.71 16.15 -2.11
N ASN A 15 -2.99 16.27 -1.80
CA ASN A 15 -3.70 17.54 -1.67
C ASN A 15 -3.53 18.47 -2.90
N ASP A 16 -3.40 17.88 -4.10
CA ASP A 16 -3.11 18.60 -5.35
C ASP A 16 -4.36 19.21 -6.03
N ASP A 17 -5.54 18.85 -5.56
CA ASP A 17 -6.84 19.41 -5.98
C ASP A 17 -7.61 19.87 -4.74
N ALA A 18 -7.60 21.16 -4.50
CA ALA A 18 -8.19 21.74 -3.27
C ALA A 18 -9.69 21.42 -3.11
N GLY A 19 -10.45 21.37 -4.21
CA GLY A 19 -11.87 21.03 -4.17
C GLY A 19 -12.11 19.58 -3.77
N LYS A 20 -11.42 18.65 -4.39
CA LYS A 20 -11.49 17.21 -4.08
C LYS A 20 -10.91 16.90 -2.72
N ALA A 21 -9.79 17.51 -2.35
CA ALA A 21 -9.18 17.37 -1.04
C ALA A 21 -10.14 17.75 0.08
N ALA A 22 -10.85 18.87 -0.06
CA ALA A 22 -11.84 19.31 0.92
C ALA A 22 -13.01 18.33 1.07
N ILE A 23 -13.42 17.66 -0.01
CA ILE A 23 -14.44 16.59 0.04
C ILE A 23 -13.93 15.40 0.83
N VAL A 24 -12.70 14.96 0.55
CA VAL A 24 -12.07 13.83 1.24
C VAL A 24 -11.86 14.12 2.73
N GLU A 25 -11.36 15.29 3.07
CA GLU A 25 -11.18 15.71 4.47
C GLU A 25 -12.49 15.69 5.26
N ARG A 26 -13.57 16.20 4.67
CA ARG A 26 -14.89 16.17 5.30
C ARG A 26 -15.39 14.75 5.51
N LEU A 27 -15.24 13.89 4.49
CA LEU A 27 -15.60 12.48 4.57
C LEU A 27 -14.85 11.79 5.71
N PHE A 28 -13.54 11.97 5.78
CA PHE A 28 -12.70 11.32 6.80
C PHE A 28 -13.03 11.84 8.20
N ALA A 29 -13.25 13.15 8.35
CA ALA A 29 -13.68 13.71 9.62
C ALA A 29 -15.05 13.18 10.07
N GLU A 30 -15.98 12.96 9.15
CA GLU A 30 -17.28 12.35 9.44
C GLU A 30 -17.12 10.88 9.87
N CYS A 31 -16.31 10.11 9.15
CA CYS A 31 -16.04 8.72 9.51
C CYS A 31 -15.36 8.59 10.86
N HIS A 32 -14.41 9.46 11.20
CA HIS A 32 -13.82 9.52 12.53
C HIS A 32 -14.88 9.77 13.62
N ARG A 33 -15.76 10.75 13.41
CA ARG A 33 -16.83 11.08 14.40
C ARG A 33 -17.84 9.96 14.58
N SER A 34 -18.16 9.22 13.51
CA SER A 34 -19.14 8.14 13.52
C SER A 34 -18.53 6.77 13.83
N HIS A 35 -17.22 6.68 14.03
CA HIS A 35 -16.48 5.42 14.17
C HIS A 35 -16.68 4.47 12.99
N GLU A 36 -16.86 5.01 11.79
CA GLU A 36 -16.97 4.24 10.57
C GLU A 36 -15.60 4.03 9.94
N HIS A 37 -15.15 2.78 9.82
CA HIS A 37 -13.87 2.44 9.20
C HIS A 37 -13.92 2.56 7.69
N LEU A 38 -12.76 2.90 7.12
CA LEU A 38 -12.51 2.98 5.68
C LEU A 38 -11.60 1.83 5.25
N PHE A 39 -12.11 0.96 4.37
CA PHE A 39 -11.40 -0.23 3.92
C PHE A 39 -10.48 0.08 2.73
N ILE A 40 -9.24 -0.41 2.82
CA ILE A 40 -8.24 -0.33 1.76
C ILE A 40 -7.90 -1.76 1.32
N SER A 41 -8.31 -2.13 0.10
CA SER A 41 -8.00 -3.44 -0.46
C SER A 41 -6.55 -3.57 -0.90
N THR A 42 -6.08 -4.81 -1.04
CA THR A 42 -4.72 -5.10 -1.53
C THR A 42 -4.43 -4.48 -2.91
N PRO A 43 -5.32 -4.58 -3.92
CA PRO A 43 -5.11 -3.90 -5.19
C PRO A 43 -4.97 -2.38 -5.05
N VAL A 44 -5.80 -1.75 -4.22
CA VAL A 44 -5.73 -0.30 -3.97
C VAL A 44 -4.41 0.07 -3.31
N MET A 45 -3.92 -0.72 -2.36
CA MET A 45 -2.63 -0.49 -1.72
C MET A 45 -1.47 -0.55 -2.71
N CYS A 46 -1.44 -1.55 -3.58
CA CYS A 46 -0.42 -1.68 -4.62
C CYS A 46 -0.47 -0.52 -5.63
N GLU A 47 -1.67 -0.15 -6.05
CA GLU A 47 -1.88 0.94 -6.99
C GLU A 47 -1.49 2.29 -6.39
N LEU A 48 -1.80 2.53 -5.12
CA LEU A 48 -1.37 3.73 -4.39
C LEU A 48 0.16 3.86 -4.41
N VAL A 49 0.89 2.82 -4.05
CA VAL A 49 2.36 2.84 -4.07
C VAL A 49 2.89 3.09 -5.47
N TRP A 50 2.29 2.46 -6.48
CA TRP A 50 2.68 2.68 -7.87
C TRP A 50 2.49 4.13 -8.31
N VAL A 51 1.36 4.76 -7.98
CA VAL A 51 1.08 6.17 -8.27
C VAL A 51 2.05 7.09 -7.53
N LEU A 52 2.32 6.83 -6.26
CA LEU A 52 3.27 7.61 -5.46
C LEU A 52 4.68 7.56 -6.07
N LYS A 53 5.13 6.39 -6.49
CA LYS A 53 6.46 6.19 -7.09
C LYS A 53 6.56 6.77 -8.50
N ASN A 54 5.64 6.36 -9.40
CA ASN A 54 5.77 6.62 -10.83
C ASN A 54 5.02 7.88 -11.27
N GLY A 55 3.90 8.20 -10.65
CA GLY A 55 3.11 9.39 -10.96
C GLY A 55 3.62 10.64 -10.25
N LEU A 56 3.92 10.53 -8.99
CA LEU A 56 4.29 11.65 -8.11
C LEU A 56 5.79 11.68 -7.76
N ARG A 57 6.55 10.72 -8.24
CA ARG A 57 8.00 10.62 -8.08
C ARG A 57 8.46 10.71 -6.62
N GLN A 58 7.67 10.16 -5.71
CA GLN A 58 8.02 10.08 -4.30
C GLN A 58 9.20 9.12 -4.10
N THR A 59 10.05 9.43 -3.14
CA THR A 59 11.15 8.54 -2.77
C THR A 59 10.62 7.31 -2.03
N ARG A 60 11.43 6.26 -1.98
CA ARG A 60 11.13 5.06 -1.19
C ARG A 60 10.85 5.41 0.28
N ALA A 61 11.66 6.28 0.87
CA ALA A 61 11.48 6.75 2.25
C ALA A 61 10.15 7.48 2.45
N ASP A 62 9.76 8.35 1.51
CA ASP A 62 8.49 9.07 1.57
C ASP A 62 7.29 8.13 1.46
N ILE A 63 7.35 7.15 0.54
CA ILE A 63 6.32 6.14 0.37
C ILE A 63 6.14 5.32 1.65
N VAL A 64 7.23 4.87 2.25
CA VAL A 64 7.21 4.13 3.52
C VAL A 64 6.53 4.96 4.61
N LYS A 65 6.85 6.23 4.73
CA LYS A 65 6.26 7.13 5.72
C LYS A 65 4.75 7.30 5.51
N ILE A 66 4.31 7.42 4.27
CA ILE A 66 2.89 7.56 3.92
C ILE A 66 2.13 6.28 4.30
N ILE A 67 2.63 5.11 3.92
CA ILE A 67 1.96 3.84 4.21
C ILE A 67 1.99 3.52 5.71
N ASP A 68 3.09 3.79 6.41
CA ASP A 68 3.13 3.69 7.87
C ASP A 68 2.04 4.54 8.53
N GLY A 69 1.83 5.77 8.05
CA GLY A 69 0.76 6.64 8.54
C GLY A 69 -0.64 6.06 8.34
N LEU A 70 -0.88 5.40 7.21
CA LEU A 70 -2.16 4.72 6.97
C LEU A 70 -2.35 3.49 7.89
N ILE A 71 -1.28 2.75 8.17
CA ILE A 71 -1.32 1.58 9.07
C ILE A 71 -1.58 2.00 10.53
N GLU A 72 -1.01 3.13 10.94
CA GLU A 72 -1.12 3.62 12.31
C GLU A 72 -2.46 4.31 12.62
N ASP A 73 -3.21 4.71 11.61
CA ASP A 73 -4.48 5.41 11.76
C ASP A 73 -5.65 4.42 11.84
N ASP A 74 -6.28 4.33 12.99
CA ASP A 74 -7.43 3.45 13.28
C ASP A 74 -8.64 3.68 12.34
N LEU A 75 -8.68 4.78 11.61
CA LEU A 75 -9.70 5.04 10.59
C LEU A 75 -9.67 3.99 9.48
N PHE A 76 -8.47 3.52 9.11
CA PHE A 76 -8.28 2.63 7.98
C PHE A 76 -8.24 1.18 8.41
N GLN A 77 -9.00 0.35 7.70
CA GLN A 77 -8.89 -1.10 7.79
C GLN A 77 -8.22 -1.62 6.52
N ILE A 78 -6.98 -2.04 6.67
CA ILE A 78 -6.14 -2.49 5.55
C ILE A 78 -6.28 -4.00 5.39
N GLU A 79 -6.64 -4.43 4.16
CA GLU A 79 -6.67 -5.85 3.81
C GLU A 79 -5.27 -6.46 3.95
N HIS A 80 -5.19 -7.60 4.63
CA HIS A 80 -3.91 -8.27 4.92
C HIS A 80 -2.87 -7.34 5.58
N GLU A 81 -3.29 -6.52 6.53
CA GLU A 81 -2.46 -5.49 7.16
C GLU A 81 -1.09 -6.02 7.62
N THR A 82 -1.04 -7.19 8.26
CA THR A 82 0.24 -7.79 8.70
C THR A 82 1.18 -8.08 7.54
N LEU A 83 0.65 -8.53 6.40
CA LEU A 83 1.45 -8.80 5.20
C LEU A 83 1.90 -7.51 4.52
N VAL A 84 1.04 -6.50 4.51
CA VAL A 84 1.38 -5.15 4.04
C VAL A 84 2.51 -4.56 4.88
N PHE A 85 2.41 -4.67 6.20
CA PHE A 85 3.46 -4.21 7.12
C PHE A 85 4.80 -4.90 6.85
N ARG A 86 4.79 -6.24 6.69
CA ARG A 86 6.01 -7.02 6.37
C ARG A 86 6.60 -6.66 5.02
N ALA A 87 5.75 -6.48 4.00
CA ALA A 87 6.18 -6.04 2.68
C ALA A 87 6.80 -4.65 2.73
N LEU A 88 6.20 -3.74 3.49
CA LEU A 88 6.71 -2.39 3.68
C LEU A 88 8.08 -2.38 4.38
N ASP A 89 8.25 -3.22 5.39
CA ASP A 89 9.53 -3.36 6.09
C ASP A 89 10.64 -3.86 5.15
N ARG A 90 10.34 -4.85 4.31
CA ARG A 90 11.26 -5.33 3.27
C ARG A 90 11.53 -4.24 2.21
N TYR A 91 10.50 -3.54 1.77
CA TYR A 91 10.61 -2.44 0.81
C TYR A 91 11.50 -1.30 1.34
N ARG A 92 11.42 -1.01 2.64
CA ARG A 92 12.22 0.03 3.30
C ARG A 92 13.72 -0.15 3.09
N GLY A 93 14.22 -1.36 3.22
CA GLY A 93 15.66 -1.68 3.16
C GLY A 93 16.10 -2.37 1.87
N GLY A 94 15.18 -2.69 0.96
CA GLY A 94 15.44 -3.48 -0.24
C GLY A 94 15.51 -2.68 -1.53
N SER A 95 15.60 -3.40 -2.64
CA SER A 95 15.62 -2.86 -4.01
C SER A 95 14.42 -3.30 -4.86
N ALA A 96 13.64 -4.29 -4.40
CA ALA A 96 12.44 -4.75 -5.09
C ALA A 96 11.31 -3.73 -5.00
N ASP A 97 10.35 -3.82 -5.91
CA ASP A 97 9.13 -3.03 -5.84
C ASP A 97 8.23 -3.54 -4.71
N PHE A 98 7.45 -2.63 -4.11
CA PHE A 98 6.53 -2.97 -3.02
C PHE A 98 5.53 -4.08 -3.42
N ALA A 99 4.99 -4.02 -4.65
CA ALA A 99 4.06 -5.03 -5.15
C ALA A 99 4.72 -6.42 -5.20
N ASP A 100 5.99 -6.50 -5.61
CA ASP A 100 6.73 -7.77 -5.62
C ASP A 100 6.90 -8.32 -4.20
N ASP A 101 7.29 -7.47 -3.26
CA ASP A 101 7.42 -7.87 -1.86
C ASP A 101 6.08 -8.38 -1.30
N LEU A 102 4.98 -7.69 -1.63
CA LEU A 102 3.64 -8.10 -1.18
C LEU A 102 3.18 -9.39 -1.84
N ILE A 103 3.44 -9.58 -3.14
CA ILE A 103 3.16 -10.84 -3.86
C ILE A 103 3.84 -12.02 -3.17
N GLY A 104 5.13 -11.88 -2.83
CA GLY A 104 5.88 -12.92 -2.14
C GLY A 104 5.28 -13.26 -0.78
N HIS A 105 4.88 -12.26 0.01
CA HIS A 105 4.25 -12.48 1.32
C HIS A 105 2.86 -13.12 1.20
N LEU A 106 2.04 -12.68 0.23
CA LEU A 106 0.73 -13.26 -0.02
C LEU A 106 0.83 -14.72 -0.46
N ALA A 107 1.77 -15.04 -1.36
CA ALA A 107 2.01 -16.40 -1.81
C ALA A 107 2.44 -17.31 -0.65
N SER A 108 3.38 -16.86 0.17
CA SER A 108 3.80 -17.59 1.37
C SER A 108 2.64 -17.81 2.35
N HIS A 109 1.83 -16.79 2.58
CA HIS A 109 0.65 -16.88 3.45
C HIS A 109 -0.38 -17.88 2.92
N ALA A 110 -0.52 -17.98 1.60
CA ALA A 110 -1.39 -18.96 0.94
C ALA A 110 -0.83 -20.39 0.99
N GLY A 111 0.37 -20.59 1.51
CA GLY A 111 1.01 -21.90 1.61
C GLY A 111 1.86 -22.27 0.40
N CYS A 112 2.16 -21.33 -0.48
CA CYS A 112 3.06 -21.59 -1.61
C CYS A 112 4.50 -21.73 -1.12
N ARG A 113 5.23 -22.69 -1.70
CA ARG A 113 6.65 -22.91 -1.40
C ARG A 113 7.49 -21.72 -1.89
N ASP A 114 7.19 -21.24 -3.08
CA ASP A 114 7.86 -20.12 -3.73
C ASP A 114 6.94 -19.43 -4.75
N THR A 115 7.37 -18.26 -5.20
CA THR A 115 6.77 -17.52 -6.31
C THR A 115 7.70 -17.62 -7.52
N LEU A 116 7.21 -18.17 -8.61
CA LEU A 116 7.97 -18.33 -9.86
C LEU A 116 7.93 -17.01 -10.65
N THR A 117 9.09 -16.59 -11.15
CA THR A 117 9.22 -15.34 -11.89
C THR A 117 10.31 -15.40 -12.95
N PHE A 118 10.16 -14.61 -13.99
CA PHE A 118 11.24 -14.31 -14.95
C PHE A 118 12.02 -13.04 -14.60
N ASP A 119 11.59 -12.29 -13.58
CA ASP A 119 12.25 -11.05 -13.20
C ASP A 119 13.58 -11.34 -12.48
N LYS A 120 14.68 -11.12 -13.20
CA LYS A 120 16.03 -11.32 -12.67
C LYS A 120 16.40 -10.36 -11.53
N ALA A 121 15.68 -9.23 -11.40
CA ALA A 121 15.89 -8.31 -10.30
C ALA A 121 15.50 -8.92 -8.94
N LEU A 122 14.65 -9.94 -8.94
CA LEU A 122 14.24 -10.67 -7.74
C LEU A 122 15.17 -11.82 -7.36
N LYS A 123 16.29 -11.99 -8.07
CA LYS A 123 17.29 -13.01 -7.74
C LYS A 123 17.85 -12.80 -6.33
N GLY A 124 17.73 -13.81 -5.49
CA GLY A 124 18.12 -13.74 -4.08
C GLY A 124 17.08 -13.15 -3.15
N SER A 125 15.96 -12.66 -3.68
CA SER A 125 14.83 -12.25 -2.85
C SER A 125 14.16 -13.47 -2.22
N PRO A 126 13.93 -13.47 -0.90
CA PRO A 126 13.27 -14.59 -0.22
C PRO A 126 11.90 -14.90 -0.81
N GLY A 127 11.63 -16.20 -1.04
CA GLY A 127 10.36 -16.67 -1.56
C GLY A 127 10.18 -16.56 -3.06
N PHE A 128 11.21 -16.16 -3.82
CA PHE A 128 11.18 -16.14 -5.29
C PHE A 128 12.15 -17.14 -5.90
N THR A 129 11.70 -17.76 -6.98
CA THR A 129 12.51 -18.66 -7.81
C THR A 129 12.50 -18.13 -9.25
N ILE A 130 13.70 -17.82 -9.76
CA ILE A 130 13.87 -17.34 -11.14
C ILE A 130 13.81 -18.54 -12.09
N LEU A 131 12.97 -18.46 -13.10
CA LEU A 131 12.87 -19.46 -14.17
C LEU A 131 13.92 -19.26 -15.25
#